data_00c93cc3055e239eafd26503a4459f20
#
_entry.id   00c93cc3055e239eafd26503a4459f20
#
_cell.length_a   1.000
_cell.length_b   1.000
_cell.length_c   1.000
_cell.angle_alpha   90.00
_cell.angle_beta   90.00
_cell.angle_gamma   90.00
#
_symmetry.space_group_name_H-M   'P 1'
#
loop_
_entity.id
_entity.type
_entity.pdbx_description
1 polymer ?
#
loop_
_entity_poly.entity_id
_entity_poly.type
_entity_poly.pdbx_seq_one_letter_code
_entity_poly.pdbx_strand_id
1 'polypeptide(L)'
;MARGKNRSSKRHTPSKRAAASRAAEVPADRGSDLARSIPWWKSKPYLAALAAIVVIATGLIGGLALFAVEGGLPLPEALGIERARPALAFVGSEACANCHQTETALWKQSQHKHAMQHASAASVLGDFNDASFDYYGVHSRFFKKDNNFFVETDGPDGKLAAFQVKYTFGIDPLQQYLIEFPDGRIQALSIAWDSRPKDQGGQRWFHLYPDEEIKHDDPLHWTKLNQNWNFMCAECHSTGVQKNYDAAGDRFHTNWSEISVGCEACHGKGSRHVHWADRQRSWWPFDRDEDPLRGLTVFLNEREGVTWQVDPKTGNPLRSVAPAAIRREVETCGLCHARRGQFSEDWTPGRWLSDSHVVSPLARGLYHADGQMRDEVYNYGSFKQSRMFAAGVTCSDCHEPHAAKHRVEGDGVCLQCHAADKYEVASHSQHEGVTPKVTCASCHMPVST
;
A
#
# COMPACT_ATOMS: atom_id res chain seq x y z
N MET A 1 -38.11 42.87 -13.75
CA MET A 1 -39.56 42.63 -13.73
C MET A 1 -39.80 41.42 -12.85
N ALA A 2 -40.21 41.65 -11.73
CA ALA A 2 -41.45 41.45 -11.00
C ALA A 2 -41.47 40.07 -10.31
N ARG A 3 -41.28 40.07 -9.02
CA ARG A 3 -42.24 39.96 -7.89
C ARG A 3 -42.91 38.59 -7.85
N GLY A 4 -42.85 37.77 -6.83
CA GLY A 4 -42.93 38.01 -5.39
C GLY A 4 -43.99 37.08 -4.80
N LYS A 5 -43.82 36.45 -3.70
CA LYS A 5 -44.65 36.50 -2.49
C LYS A 5 -44.48 35.27 -1.57
N ASN A 6 -44.04 35.61 -0.40
CA ASN A 6 -44.22 35.03 0.94
C ASN A 6 -45.63 34.54 1.28
N ARG A 7 -45.69 33.47 2.12
CA ARG A 7 -46.65 33.28 3.25
C ARG A 7 -46.15 32.04 4.05
N SER A 8 -45.65 32.11 5.19
CA SER A 8 -45.94 32.48 6.56
C SER A 8 -47.14 31.79 7.20
N SER A 9 -46.83 31.20 8.38
CA SER A 9 -47.70 31.05 9.57
C SER A 9 -48.52 29.75 9.65
N LYS A 10 -48.66 29.03 10.75
CA LYS A 10 -48.65 29.34 12.19
C LYS A 10 -48.56 28.09 13.05
N ARG A 11 -47.95 28.21 14.18
CA ARG A 11 -48.05 27.33 15.37
C ARG A 11 -49.45 27.26 15.93
N HIS A 12 -49.80 26.12 16.56
CA HIS A 12 -50.69 26.07 17.71
C HIS A 12 -50.46 24.82 18.57
N THR A 13 -50.00 25.01 19.77
CA THR A 13 -50.39 24.37 21.02
C THR A 13 -51.25 25.40 21.75
N PRO A 14 -52.13 25.10 22.71
CA PRO A 14 -51.97 24.23 23.89
C PRO A 14 -53.29 23.56 24.39
N SER A 15 -53.34 22.77 25.43
CA SER A 15 -53.82 23.14 26.76
C SER A 15 -54.27 21.94 27.62
N LYS A 16 -53.82 21.96 28.82
CA LYS A 16 -54.25 21.15 29.95
C LYS A 16 -55.70 21.41 30.33
N ARG A 17 -56.40 20.42 30.86
CA ARG A 17 -57.29 20.62 32.04
C ARG A 17 -57.50 19.34 32.81
N ALA A 18 -57.42 19.49 34.12
CA ALA A 18 -57.60 18.57 35.19
C ALA A 18 -59.03 18.63 35.73
N ALA A 19 -59.27 17.75 36.67
CA ALA A 19 -60.33 17.72 37.73
C ALA A 19 -61.37 16.64 37.52
N ALA A 20 -61.87 15.92 38.45
CA ALA A 20 -61.72 15.75 39.88
C ALA A 20 -62.71 14.63 40.32
N SER A 21 -62.28 13.90 41.27
CA SER A 21 -62.99 13.19 42.34
C SER A 21 -64.49 13.05 42.31
N ARG A 22 -64.97 11.80 42.59
CA ARG A 22 -65.99 11.59 43.68
C ARG A 22 -65.96 10.13 44.12
N ALA A 23 -65.86 9.99 45.41
CA ALA A 23 -66.07 8.78 46.22
C ALA A 23 -67.56 8.54 46.48
N ALA A 24 -67.94 7.32 46.58
CA ALA A 24 -69.12 6.85 47.37
C ALA A 24 -69.00 5.35 47.55
N GLU A 25 -68.73 4.91 48.68
CA GLU A 25 -69.41 4.17 49.75
C GLU A 25 -69.84 2.72 49.44
N VAL A 26 -69.34 1.90 50.32
CA VAL A 26 -69.58 0.43 50.54
C VAL A 26 -70.96 0.25 51.14
N PRO A 27 -71.57 -0.91 50.95
CA PRO A 27 -71.89 -1.72 52.13
C PRO A 27 -71.41 -3.17 52.06
N ALA A 28 -71.03 -3.66 53.23
CA ALA A 28 -70.64 -5.00 53.55
C ALA A 28 -71.85 -5.96 53.53
N ASP A 29 -71.74 -7.21 53.24
CA ASP A 29 -71.74 -8.35 54.16
C ASP A 29 -71.98 -9.71 53.48
N ARG A 30 -71.35 -10.74 54.11
CA ARG A 30 -71.63 -12.14 54.18
C ARG A 30 -70.99 -13.11 53.15
N GLY A 31 -70.04 -13.76 53.64
CA GLY A 31 -70.16 -15.14 54.06
C GLY A 31 -69.54 -16.20 53.19
N SER A 32 -68.45 -16.70 53.73
CA SER A 32 -67.96 -18.09 53.59
C SER A 32 -67.89 -18.71 52.18
N ASP A 33 -66.70 -18.96 51.70
CA ASP A 33 -66.10 -20.29 51.60
C ASP A 33 -64.62 -20.16 51.10
N LEU A 34 -63.73 -20.47 52.04
CA LEU A 34 -62.29 -20.63 51.72
C LEU A 34 -62.07 -21.88 50.94
N ALA A 35 -62.24 -21.81 49.63
CA ALA A 35 -61.57 -22.75 48.73
C ALA A 35 -60.13 -22.34 48.64
N ARG A 36 -59.24 -22.97 49.39
CA ARG A 36 -57.77 -22.85 49.23
C ARG A 36 -57.43 -23.27 47.81
N SER A 37 -57.23 -22.26 46.91
CA SER A 37 -56.65 -22.49 45.60
C SER A 37 -55.19 -22.88 45.80
N ILE A 38 -54.89 -24.15 45.52
CA ILE A 38 -53.49 -24.63 45.45
C ILE A 38 -52.79 -23.81 44.35
N PRO A 39 -51.68 -23.11 44.63
CA PRO A 39 -50.99 -22.36 43.60
C PRO A 39 -50.64 -23.26 42.43
N TRP A 40 -50.96 -22.85 41.22
CA TRP A 40 -50.84 -23.63 39.98
C TRP A 40 -49.42 -24.22 39.77
N TRP A 41 -48.36 -23.62 40.36
CA TRP A 41 -46.98 -24.12 40.33
C TRP A 41 -46.72 -25.39 41.18
N LYS A 42 -47.67 -25.86 41.99
CA LYS A 42 -47.55 -27.12 42.77
C LYS A 42 -48.10 -28.34 42.06
N SER A 43 -48.65 -28.18 40.87
CA SER A 43 -49.18 -29.34 40.13
C SER A 43 -48.02 -30.04 39.37
N LYS A 44 -47.74 -31.30 39.76
CA LYS A 44 -46.68 -32.12 39.14
C LYS A 44 -46.69 -32.18 37.60
N PRO A 45 -47.84 -32.16 36.89
CA PRO A 45 -47.83 -32.19 35.43
C PRO A 45 -47.27 -30.95 34.78
N TYR A 46 -47.38 -29.73 35.37
CA TYR A 46 -46.81 -28.50 34.81
C TYR A 46 -45.30 -28.46 34.95
N LEU A 47 -44.74 -28.95 36.05
CA LEU A 47 -43.31 -29.07 36.23
C LEU A 47 -42.70 -30.08 35.24
N ALA A 48 -43.40 -31.18 35.01
CA ALA A 48 -42.98 -32.18 34.02
C ALA A 48 -43.04 -31.61 32.57
N ALA A 49 -44.10 -30.84 32.25
CA ALA A 49 -44.23 -30.20 30.94
C ALA A 49 -43.15 -29.13 30.71
N LEU A 50 -42.84 -28.31 31.73
CA LEU A 50 -41.77 -27.30 31.67
C LEU A 50 -40.39 -27.95 31.52
N ALA A 51 -40.13 -29.03 32.25
CA ALA A 51 -38.88 -29.79 32.11
C ALA A 51 -38.77 -30.44 30.71
N ALA A 52 -39.86 -30.98 30.16
CA ALA A 52 -39.88 -31.53 28.81
C ALA A 52 -39.62 -30.45 27.75
N ILE A 53 -40.22 -29.27 27.89
CA ILE A 53 -39.96 -28.12 26.98
C ILE A 53 -38.52 -27.69 27.04
N VAL A 54 -37.91 -27.60 28.23
CA VAL A 54 -36.50 -27.22 28.40
C VAL A 54 -35.58 -28.29 27.78
N VAL A 55 -35.87 -29.56 27.96
CA VAL A 55 -35.08 -30.66 27.36
C VAL A 55 -35.22 -30.67 25.84
N ILE A 56 -36.43 -30.47 25.30
CA ILE A 56 -36.65 -30.37 23.86
C ILE A 56 -35.96 -29.14 23.28
N ALA A 57 -36.06 -27.99 23.94
CA ALA A 57 -35.39 -26.75 23.51
C ALA A 57 -33.87 -26.89 23.53
N THR A 58 -33.30 -27.48 24.60
CA THR A 58 -31.84 -27.73 24.67
C THR A 58 -31.39 -28.78 23.65
N GLY A 59 -32.21 -29.82 23.41
CA GLY A 59 -31.95 -30.82 22.37
C GLY A 59 -32.02 -30.26 20.96
N LEU A 60 -32.97 -29.38 20.67
CA LEU A 60 -33.09 -28.68 19.40
C LEU A 60 -31.94 -27.69 19.18
N ILE A 61 -31.58 -26.92 20.21
CA ILE A 61 -30.44 -25.99 20.14
C ILE A 61 -29.14 -26.77 19.99
N GLY A 62 -28.96 -27.86 20.73
CA GLY A 62 -27.78 -28.72 20.61
C GLY A 62 -27.72 -29.45 19.26
N GLY A 63 -28.85 -29.94 18.75
CA GLY A 63 -28.94 -30.57 17.43
C GLY A 63 -28.70 -29.60 16.30
N LEU A 64 -29.21 -28.36 16.37
CA LEU A 64 -28.92 -27.29 15.41
C LEU A 64 -27.45 -26.88 15.46
N ALA A 65 -26.87 -26.81 16.66
CA ALA A 65 -25.46 -26.49 16.82
C ALA A 65 -24.54 -27.59 16.24
N LEU A 66 -24.86 -28.87 16.51
CA LEU A 66 -24.15 -30.01 15.94
C LEU A 66 -24.32 -30.10 14.42
N PHE A 67 -25.50 -29.87 13.90
CA PHE A 67 -25.77 -29.86 12.45
C PHE A 67 -25.04 -28.71 11.76
N ALA A 68 -24.93 -27.55 12.40
CA ALA A 68 -24.17 -26.42 11.89
C ALA A 68 -22.64 -26.69 11.89
N VAL A 69 -22.15 -27.45 12.88
CA VAL A 69 -20.73 -27.85 12.97
C VAL A 69 -20.39 -28.96 11.96
N GLU A 70 -21.25 -29.96 11.81
CA GLU A 70 -21.03 -31.05 10.85
C GLU A 70 -21.36 -30.67 9.40
N GLY A 71 -22.32 -29.75 9.20
CA GLY A 71 -22.75 -29.26 7.89
C GLY A 71 -21.89 -28.13 7.30
N GLY A 72 -20.91 -27.62 8.05
CA GLY A 72 -20.01 -26.57 7.58
C GLY A 72 -20.64 -25.18 7.40
N LEU A 73 -21.92 -25.01 7.81
CA LEU A 73 -22.59 -23.70 7.76
C LEU A 73 -22.52 -23.02 9.13
N PRO A 74 -21.87 -21.89 9.29
CA PRO A 74 -21.88 -21.13 10.53
C PRO A 74 -23.30 -20.67 10.87
N LEU A 75 -23.73 -20.87 12.14
CA LEU A 75 -25.06 -20.54 12.63
C LEU A 75 -25.62 -19.17 12.20
N PRO A 76 -24.81 -18.09 12.13
CA PRO A 76 -25.26 -16.80 11.63
C PRO A 76 -25.68 -16.81 10.15
N GLU A 77 -24.99 -17.56 9.29
CA GLU A 77 -25.35 -17.69 7.87
C GLU A 77 -26.63 -18.54 7.69
N ALA A 78 -26.78 -19.61 8.48
CA ALA A 78 -27.99 -20.40 8.49
C ALA A 78 -29.24 -19.61 8.96
N LEU A 79 -29.04 -18.55 9.74
CA LEU A 79 -30.06 -17.61 10.18
C LEU A 79 -30.22 -16.39 9.29
N GLY A 80 -29.46 -16.29 8.17
CA GLY A 80 -29.47 -15.13 7.27
C GLY A 80 -28.92 -13.85 7.90
N ILE A 81 -28.13 -13.97 8.95
CA ILE A 81 -27.48 -12.83 9.59
C ILE A 81 -26.21 -12.49 8.82
N GLU A 82 -26.33 -11.56 7.91
CA GLU A 82 -25.18 -11.01 7.20
C GLU A 82 -24.30 -10.22 8.18
N ARG A 83 -23.07 -10.68 8.37
CA ARG A 83 -22.12 -10.03 9.28
C ARG A 83 -21.57 -8.79 8.62
N ALA A 84 -21.78 -7.64 9.23
CA ALA A 84 -21.23 -6.39 8.75
C ALA A 84 -19.68 -6.47 8.70
N ARG A 85 -19.12 -6.41 7.49
CA ARG A 85 -17.68 -6.25 7.30
C ARG A 85 -17.33 -4.76 7.41
N PRO A 86 -16.20 -4.40 8.03
CA PRO A 86 -15.80 -3.01 8.10
C PRO A 86 -15.59 -2.43 6.70
N ALA A 87 -15.75 -1.13 6.57
CA ALA A 87 -15.42 -0.43 5.35
C ALA A 87 -13.93 -0.65 5.01
N LEU A 88 -13.63 -0.75 3.72
CA LEU A 88 -12.26 -0.95 3.25
C LEU A 88 -11.47 0.36 3.43
N ALA A 89 -10.52 0.39 4.37
CA ALA A 89 -9.73 1.56 4.74
C ALA A 89 -8.27 1.19 5.00
N PHE A 90 -7.39 2.17 4.87
CA PHE A 90 -6.00 2.06 5.28
C PHE A 90 -5.91 2.05 6.82
N VAL A 91 -4.98 1.26 7.35
CA VAL A 91 -4.71 1.14 8.80
C VAL A 91 -3.28 1.51 9.19
N GLY A 92 -2.39 1.65 8.20
CA GLY A 92 -0.98 1.96 8.38
C GLY A 92 -0.13 0.73 8.76
N SER A 93 1.15 0.78 8.41
CA SER A 93 2.10 -0.33 8.60
C SER A 93 2.30 -0.73 10.06
N GLU A 94 2.10 0.19 11.01
CA GLU A 94 2.23 -0.13 12.44
C GLU A 94 1.14 -1.11 12.93
N ALA A 95 -0.05 -1.10 12.32
CA ALA A 95 -1.08 -2.08 12.63
C ALA A 95 -0.69 -3.52 12.23
N CYS A 96 0.18 -3.66 11.24
CA CYS A 96 0.66 -4.95 10.73
C CYS A 96 1.79 -5.52 11.60
N ALA A 97 2.60 -4.64 12.20
CA ALA A 97 3.88 -4.94 12.86
C ALA A 97 3.76 -5.98 13.99
N ASN A 98 2.66 -5.94 14.75
CA ASN A 98 2.47 -6.84 15.89
C ASN A 98 2.32 -8.31 15.50
N CYS A 99 1.85 -8.59 14.28
CA CYS A 99 1.63 -9.94 13.78
C CYS A 99 2.71 -10.35 12.77
N HIS A 100 3.19 -9.42 11.94
CA HIS A 100 4.16 -9.63 10.86
C HIS A 100 5.53 -9.06 11.23
N GLN A 101 6.12 -9.58 12.34
CA GLN A 101 7.35 -9.03 12.92
C GLN A 101 8.56 -9.20 11.99
N THR A 102 8.68 -10.34 11.31
CA THR A 102 9.78 -10.64 10.41
C THR A 102 9.75 -9.72 9.19
N GLU A 103 8.62 -9.62 8.52
CA GLU A 103 8.41 -8.78 7.35
C GLU A 103 8.60 -7.30 7.70
N THR A 104 8.10 -6.90 8.86
CA THR A 104 8.26 -5.53 9.37
C THR A 104 9.73 -5.19 9.65
N ALA A 105 10.50 -6.13 10.22
CA ALA A 105 11.92 -5.90 10.49
C ALA A 105 12.73 -5.74 9.20
N LEU A 106 12.43 -6.52 8.17
CA LEU A 106 13.03 -6.40 6.85
C LEU A 106 12.64 -5.07 6.18
N TRP A 107 11.35 -4.75 6.18
CA TRP A 107 10.83 -3.52 5.58
C TRP A 107 11.40 -2.25 6.22
N LYS A 108 11.54 -2.21 7.54
CA LYS A 108 12.14 -1.05 8.25
C LYS A 108 13.54 -0.69 7.78
N GLN A 109 14.27 -1.62 7.19
CA GLN A 109 15.62 -1.40 6.64
C GLN A 109 15.62 -1.20 5.12
N SER A 110 14.48 -1.32 4.46
CA SER A 110 14.38 -1.29 3.00
C SER A 110 14.32 0.13 2.44
N GLN A 111 14.68 0.26 1.17
CA GLN A 111 14.48 1.50 0.41
C GLN A 111 12.98 1.87 0.31
N HIS A 112 12.05 0.91 0.34
CA HIS A 112 10.62 1.18 0.37
C HIS A 112 10.21 1.99 1.62
N LYS A 113 10.72 1.63 2.81
CA LYS A 113 10.48 2.40 4.04
C LYS A 113 11.06 3.81 3.96
N HIS A 114 12.18 3.97 3.29
CA HIS A 114 12.90 5.23 3.18
C HIS A 114 12.60 5.97 1.87
N ALA A 115 11.59 5.52 1.11
CA ALA A 115 11.22 6.13 -0.17
C ALA A 115 10.89 7.62 -0.02
N MET A 116 10.24 8.00 1.09
CA MET A 116 10.00 9.38 1.49
C MET A 116 9.93 9.51 3.01
N GLN A 117 10.45 10.62 3.55
CA GLN A 117 10.48 10.89 4.99
C GLN A 117 10.30 12.38 5.26
N HIS A 118 9.80 12.73 6.46
CA HIS A 118 9.91 14.10 6.95
C HIS A 118 11.37 14.47 7.15
N ALA A 119 11.75 15.69 6.76
CA ALA A 119 13.11 16.19 6.96
C ALA A 119 13.41 16.31 8.47
N SER A 120 14.43 15.63 8.91
CA SER A 120 14.89 15.59 10.30
C SER A 120 16.38 15.29 10.37
N ALA A 121 16.99 15.46 11.54
CA ALA A 121 18.39 15.11 11.75
C ALA A 121 18.69 13.62 11.48
N ALA A 122 17.69 12.74 11.54
CA ALA A 122 17.84 11.32 11.28
C ALA A 122 17.63 10.95 9.79
N SER A 123 16.88 11.75 9.03
CA SER A 123 16.52 11.44 7.64
C SER A 123 17.32 12.22 6.59
N VAL A 124 17.87 13.39 6.93
CA VAL A 124 18.65 14.21 6.03
C VAL A 124 20.10 13.71 5.98
N LEU A 125 20.54 13.29 4.80
CA LEU A 125 21.90 12.76 4.58
C LEU A 125 22.87 13.84 4.10
N GLY A 126 22.38 14.87 3.40
CA GLY A 126 23.19 15.94 2.82
C GLY A 126 23.83 16.85 3.86
N ASP A 127 24.92 17.48 3.47
CA ASP A 127 25.60 18.46 4.30
C ASP A 127 24.86 19.82 4.29
N PHE A 128 24.16 20.12 5.39
CA PHE A 128 23.48 21.38 5.66
C PHE A 128 24.25 22.27 6.67
N ASN A 129 25.56 22.12 6.81
CA ASN A 129 26.37 22.95 7.68
C ASN A 129 27.01 24.10 6.89
N ASP A 130 26.16 24.97 6.33
CA ASP A 130 26.53 26.09 5.45
C ASP A 130 27.33 25.67 4.19
N ALA A 131 27.06 24.45 3.70
CA ALA A 131 27.62 23.96 2.45
C ALA A 131 27.06 24.72 1.26
N SER A 132 27.86 24.85 0.20
CA SER A 132 27.50 25.55 -1.04
C SER A 132 27.65 24.64 -2.26
N PHE A 133 26.90 24.97 -3.31
CA PHE A 133 26.98 24.32 -4.61
C PHE A 133 26.75 25.35 -5.72
N ASP A 134 27.63 25.38 -6.68
CA ASP A 134 27.57 26.31 -7.82
C ASP A 134 27.13 25.57 -9.09
N TYR A 135 26.11 26.14 -9.77
CA TYR A 135 25.58 25.58 -10.99
C TYR A 135 25.24 26.71 -11.97
N TYR A 136 25.97 26.80 -13.08
CA TYR A 136 25.79 27.80 -14.14
C TYR A 136 25.56 29.23 -13.63
N GLY A 137 26.33 29.65 -12.60
CA GLY A 137 26.25 30.98 -12.01
C GLY A 137 25.21 31.16 -10.91
N VAL A 138 24.41 30.15 -10.62
CA VAL A 138 23.56 30.12 -9.43
C VAL A 138 24.37 29.55 -8.28
N HIS A 139 24.53 30.36 -7.21
CA HIS A 139 25.21 29.94 -5.99
C HIS A 139 24.18 29.51 -4.95
N SER A 140 24.04 28.22 -4.74
CA SER A 140 23.09 27.64 -3.77
C SER A 140 23.79 27.38 -2.44
N ARG A 141 23.10 27.62 -1.32
CA ARG A 141 23.61 27.39 0.04
C ARG A 141 22.65 26.51 0.83
N PHE A 142 23.18 25.51 1.51
CA PHE A 142 22.44 24.54 2.34
C PHE A 142 22.76 24.79 3.81
N PHE A 143 21.76 25.14 4.61
CA PHE A 143 21.97 25.52 6.00
C PHE A 143 20.83 25.07 6.93
N LYS A 144 21.09 25.15 8.22
CA LYS A 144 20.11 24.87 9.29
C LYS A 144 19.72 26.16 9.98
N LYS A 145 18.43 26.28 10.29
CA LYS A 145 17.88 27.34 11.12
C LYS A 145 16.77 26.75 11.99
N ASP A 146 16.85 26.97 13.31
CA ASP A 146 15.84 26.52 14.29
C ASP A 146 15.50 25.02 14.12
N ASN A 147 16.51 24.15 13.98
CA ASN A 147 16.43 22.72 13.70
C ASN A 147 15.76 22.32 12.38
N ASN A 148 15.43 23.29 11.52
CA ASN A 148 14.93 23.02 10.17
C ASN A 148 16.04 23.18 9.14
N PHE A 149 15.84 22.51 8.00
CA PHE A 149 16.77 22.49 6.87
C PHE A 149 16.29 23.46 5.80
N PHE A 150 17.22 24.24 5.24
CA PHE A 150 16.93 25.24 4.23
C PHE A 150 17.91 25.15 3.08
N VAL A 151 17.42 25.43 1.88
CA VAL A 151 18.25 25.74 0.71
C VAL A 151 17.96 27.16 0.28
N GLU A 152 19.01 27.96 0.10
CA GLU A 152 18.94 29.23 -0.60
C GLU A 152 19.39 28.99 -2.03
N THR A 153 18.50 29.18 -2.99
CA THR A 153 18.73 28.94 -4.42
C THR A 153 17.77 29.80 -5.23
N ASP A 154 17.86 29.75 -6.55
CA ASP A 154 16.97 30.52 -7.44
C ASP A 154 15.53 29.99 -7.37
N GLY A 155 14.61 30.94 -7.25
CA GLY A 155 13.17 30.70 -7.22
C GLY A 155 12.53 30.73 -8.61
N PRO A 156 11.18 30.70 -8.67
CA PRO A 156 10.44 30.71 -9.94
C PRO A 156 10.64 32.00 -10.78
N ASP A 157 11.16 33.06 -10.17
CA ASP A 157 11.51 34.35 -10.80
C ASP A 157 13.01 34.52 -11.07
N GLY A 158 13.81 33.49 -10.83
CA GLY A 158 15.25 33.47 -11.00
C GLY A 158 16.04 34.21 -9.90
N LYS A 159 15.39 34.68 -8.86
CA LYS A 159 16.04 35.30 -7.72
C LYS A 159 16.36 34.32 -6.62
N LEU A 160 17.48 34.52 -5.94
CA LEU A 160 17.83 33.72 -4.79
C LEU A 160 16.82 33.95 -3.63
N ALA A 161 16.33 32.87 -3.10
CA ALA A 161 15.45 32.85 -1.92
C ALA A 161 15.70 31.62 -1.07
N ALA A 162 15.43 31.72 0.22
CA ALA A 162 15.55 30.59 1.14
C ALA A 162 14.25 29.78 1.20
N PHE A 163 14.35 28.50 0.92
CA PHE A 163 13.25 27.56 0.93
C PHE A 163 13.46 26.50 2.00
N GLN A 164 12.41 26.22 2.78
CA GLN A 164 12.47 25.18 3.80
C GLN A 164 12.29 23.79 3.15
N VAL A 165 13.22 22.89 3.43
CA VAL A 165 13.10 21.47 3.10
C VAL A 165 12.10 20.83 4.05
N LYS A 166 11.01 20.29 3.53
CA LYS A 166 9.96 19.61 4.31
C LYS A 166 10.14 18.11 4.35
N TYR A 167 10.60 17.52 3.23
CA TYR A 167 10.73 16.08 3.09
C TYR A 167 12.04 15.74 2.38
N THR A 168 12.48 14.50 2.61
CA THR A 168 13.53 13.84 1.84
C THR A 168 12.93 12.68 1.08
N PHE A 169 13.45 12.33 -0.09
CA PHE A 169 13.09 11.09 -0.76
C PHE A 169 14.30 10.42 -1.40
N GLY A 170 14.31 9.06 -1.31
CA GLY A 170 15.48 8.27 -1.60
C GLY A 170 16.53 8.32 -0.48
N ILE A 171 17.41 7.32 -0.47
CA ILE A 171 18.54 7.22 0.46
C ILE A 171 19.83 6.72 -0.21
N ASP A 172 19.73 6.00 -1.32
CA ASP A 172 20.84 5.40 -2.04
C ASP A 172 20.47 5.14 -3.51
N PRO A 173 21.29 5.51 -4.49
CA PRO A 173 22.59 6.20 -4.39
C PRO A 173 22.49 7.70 -4.18
N LEU A 174 21.29 8.26 -4.20
CA LEU A 174 21.08 9.70 -4.02
C LEU A 174 19.88 9.98 -3.09
N GLN A 175 19.92 11.17 -2.49
CA GLN A 175 18.79 11.73 -1.77
C GLN A 175 18.42 13.08 -2.36
N GLN A 176 17.13 13.26 -2.70
CA GLN A 176 16.56 14.54 -3.09
C GLN A 176 15.79 15.19 -1.94
N TYR A 177 15.48 16.47 -2.10
CA TYR A 177 14.82 17.29 -1.10
C TYR A 177 13.55 17.90 -1.67
N LEU A 178 12.49 17.92 -0.89
CA LEU A 178 11.18 18.40 -1.29
C LEU A 178 10.84 19.69 -0.55
N ILE A 179 10.33 20.64 -1.29
CA ILE A 179 9.95 21.97 -0.84
C ILE A 179 8.46 22.16 -1.10
N GLU A 180 7.72 22.54 -0.07
CA GLU A 180 6.29 22.78 -0.14
C GLU A 180 6.01 24.26 -0.38
N PHE A 181 5.15 24.54 -1.36
CA PHE A 181 4.69 25.89 -1.71
C PHE A 181 3.30 26.18 -1.10
N PRO A 182 2.93 27.47 -0.95
CA PRO A 182 1.66 27.87 -0.34
C PRO A 182 0.38 27.37 -1.05
N ASP A 183 0.51 27.04 -2.34
CA ASP A 183 -0.57 26.46 -3.17
C ASP A 183 -0.66 24.92 -3.05
N GLY A 184 0.10 24.32 -2.14
CA GLY A 184 0.14 22.88 -1.90
C GLY A 184 0.97 22.09 -2.90
N ARG A 185 1.64 22.77 -3.86
CA ARG A 185 2.66 22.11 -4.68
C ARG A 185 3.84 21.71 -3.81
N ILE A 186 4.29 20.48 -3.98
CA ILE A 186 5.53 19.97 -3.42
C ILE A 186 6.48 19.79 -4.60
N GLN A 187 7.62 20.47 -4.57
CA GLN A 187 8.59 20.49 -5.67
C GLN A 187 9.86 19.77 -5.26
N ALA A 188 10.36 18.93 -6.17
CA ALA A 188 11.64 18.23 -6.00
C ALA A 188 12.78 19.14 -6.45
N LEU A 189 13.71 19.41 -5.55
CA LEU A 189 14.92 20.18 -5.87
C LEU A 189 15.79 19.40 -6.86
N SER A 190 16.26 20.05 -7.92
CA SER A 190 17.16 19.43 -8.90
C SER A 190 18.61 19.27 -8.39
N ILE A 191 18.94 19.85 -7.24
CA ILE A 191 20.20 19.62 -6.55
C ILE A 191 20.00 18.50 -5.54
N ALA A 192 20.73 17.41 -5.68
CA ALA A 192 20.63 16.21 -4.89
C ALA A 192 21.93 15.92 -4.14
N TRP A 193 21.83 15.08 -3.10
CA TRP A 193 22.97 14.56 -2.37
C TRP A 193 23.34 13.17 -2.85
N ASP A 194 24.58 13.00 -3.34
CA ASP A 194 25.15 11.70 -3.65
C ASP A 194 25.53 11.00 -2.34
N SER A 195 24.75 9.98 -1.96
CA SER A 195 24.90 9.28 -0.68
C SER A 195 25.97 8.18 -0.70
N ARG A 196 26.51 7.85 -1.87
CA ARG A 196 27.56 6.84 -2.00
C ARG A 196 28.77 7.19 -1.14
N PRO A 197 29.61 6.21 -0.77
CA PRO A 197 30.86 6.46 -0.07
C PRO A 197 31.79 7.43 -0.83
N LYS A 198 32.56 8.20 -0.10
CA LYS A 198 33.47 9.22 -0.67
C LYS A 198 34.53 8.64 -1.61
N ASP A 199 35.01 7.45 -1.33
CA ASP A 199 35.95 6.71 -2.17
C ASP A 199 35.34 6.22 -3.49
N GLN A 200 34.00 6.21 -3.58
CA GLN A 200 33.24 5.96 -4.82
C GLN A 200 32.76 7.25 -5.50
N GLY A 201 33.29 8.41 -5.09
CA GLY A 201 32.93 9.72 -5.65
C GLY A 201 31.66 10.35 -5.09
N GLY A 202 31.07 9.74 -4.06
CA GLY A 202 29.89 10.25 -3.36
C GLY A 202 30.20 11.27 -2.25
N GLN A 203 29.24 11.49 -1.33
CA GLN A 203 29.27 12.44 -0.23
C GLN A 203 29.48 13.88 -0.75
N ARG A 204 28.66 14.28 -1.74
CA ARG A 204 28.70 15.58 -2.38
C ARG A 204 27.33 16.01 -2.90
N TRP A 205 27.14 17.30 -3.06
CA TRP A 205 26.05 17.89 -3.83
C TRP A 205 26.32 17.74 -5.32
N PHE A 206 25.28 17.51 -6.11
CA PHE A 206 25.33 17.50 -7.56
C PHE A 206 23.97 17.90 -8.15
N HIS A 207 23.98 18.38 -9.39
CA HIS A 207 22.76 18.70 -10.11
C HIS A 207 22.34 17.52 -11.00
N LEU A 208 21.04 17.25 -11.11
CA LEU A 208 20.51 16.14 -11.91
C LEU A 208 20.76 16.30 -13.41
N TYR A 209 20.96 17.54 -13.87
CA TYR A 209 21.29 17.89 -15.25
C TYR A 209 22.66 18.58 -15.28
N PRO A 210 23.77 17.88 -15.07
CA PRO A 210 25.08 18.52 -14.87
C PRO A 210 25.63 19.19 -16.14
N ASP A 211 25.22 18.71 -17.32
CA ASP A 211 25.75 19.15 -18.63
C ASP A 211 24.83 20.15 -19.36
N GLU A 212 23.72 20.53 -18.74
CA GLU A 212 22.70 21.44 -19.31
C GLU A 212 22.47 22.63 -18.39
N GLU A 213 22.37 23.84 -18.94
CA GLU A 213 22.05 25.06 -18.18
C GLU A 213 20.52 25.16 -18.02
N ILE A 214 19.96 24.73 -16.88
CA ILE A 214 18.54 24.81 -16.58
C ILE A 214 18.23 26.12 -15.87
N LYS A 215 17.61 27.08 -16.57
CA LYS A 215 17.24 28.39 -16.02
C LYS A 215 15.85 28.35 -15.40
N HIS A 216 15.48 29.37 -14.61
CA HIS A 216 14.21 29.49 -13.91
C HIS A 216 12.95 29.42 -14.80
N ASP A 217 13.08 29.76 -16.09
CA ASP A 217 12.01 29.68 -17.09
C ASP A 217 11.97 28.33 -17.85
N ASP A 218 13.00 27.50 -17.71
CA ASP A 218 13.08 26.19 -18.32
C ASP A 218 12.02 25.23 -17.73
N PRO A 219 11.33 24.41 -18.54
CA PRO A 219 10.40 23.38 -18.07
C PRO A 219 11.00 22.36 -17.09
N LEU A 220 12.31 22.12 -17.13
CA LEU A 220 13.03 21.20 -16.23
C LEU A 220 13.48 21.86 -14.92
N HIS A 221 13.30 23.19 -14.78
CA HIS A 221 13.65 23.87 -13.54
C HIS A 221 12.86 23.30 -12.35
N TRP A 222 13.51 23.24 -11.18
CA TRP A 222 12.94 22.58 -10.00
C TRP A 222 11.58 23.14 -9.55
N THR A 223 11.22 24.36 -9.91
CA THR A 223 9.92 24.99 -9.60
C THR A 223 8.82 24.67 -10.64
N LYS A 224 9.14 23.93 -11.72
CA LYS A 224 8.21 23.65 -12.82
C LYS A 224 7.53 22.28 -12.69
N LEU A 225 6.61 22.01 -13.61
CA LEU A 225 5.74 20.83 -13.58
C LEU A 225 6.51 19.50 -13.59
N ASN A 226 7.64 19.43 -14.31
CA ASN A 226 8.43 18.20 -14.39
C ASN A 226 9.06 17.78 -13.05
N GLN A 227 9.18 18.71 -12.11
CA GLN A 227 9.66 18.47 -10.75
C GLN A 227 8.54 18.52 -9.70
N ASN A 228 7.27 18.53 -10.14
CA ASN A 228 6.13 18.51 -9.24
C ASN A 228 5.93 17.11 -8.63
N TRP A 229 6.22 16.97 -7.35
CA TRP A 229 6.13 15.71 -6.63
C TRP A 229 4.70 15.19 -6.57
N ASN A 230 3.70 16.05 -6.35
CA ASN A 230 2.29 15.65 -6.19
C ASN A 230 1.79 14.82 -7.40
N PHE A 231 2.29 15.16 -8.59
CA PHE A 231 1.87 14.53 -9.84
C PHE A 231 2.86 13.48 -10.35
N MET A 232 4.16 13.75 -10.27
CA MET A 232 5.19 12.92 -10.90
C MET A 232 5.72 11.80 -9.99
N CYS A 233 5.79 12.03 -8.68
CA CYS A 233 6.58 11.18 -7.77
C CYS A 233 5.73 10.50 -6.68
N ALA A 234 4.68 11.18 -6.21
CA ALA A 234 3.94 10.82 -4.99
C ALA A 234 3.44 9.38 -4.97
N GLU A 235 2.88 8.91 -6.09
CA GLU A 235 2.24 7.59 -6.18
C GLU A 235 3.23 6.43 -6.00
N CYS A 236 4.51 6.63 -6.38
CA CYS A 236 5.56 5.62 -6.21
C CYS A 236 6.29 5.76 -4.86
N HIS A 237 6.25 6.93 -4.22
CA HIS A 237 7.02 7.23 -3.03
C HIS A 237 6.20 7.28 -1.73
N SER A 238 4.86 7.20 -1.82
CA SER A 238 3.95 7.21 -0.67
C SER A 238 2.83 6.19 -0.84
N THR A 239 2.10 5.89 0.23
CA THR A 239 1.00 4.92 0.23
C THR A 239 -0.35 5.63 0.25
N GLY A 240 -1.28 5.19 -0.60
CA GLY A 240 -2.66 5.67 -0.60
C GLY A 240 -2.79 7.16 -0.94
N VAL A 241 -1.98 7.62 -1.88
CA VAL A 241 -1.95 9.02 -2.33
C VAL A 241 -3.26 9.40 -3.01
N GLN A 242 -3.78 10.55 -2.61
CA GLN A 242 -4.85 11.27 -3.28
C GLN A 242 -4.36 12.65 -3.64
N LYS A 243 -4.31 12.98 -4.92
CA LYS A 243 -3.75 14.26 -5.39
C LYS A 243 -4.61 15.44 -4.99
N ASN A 244 -5.94 15.27 -5.02
CA ASN A 244 -6.94 16.29 -4.68
C ASN A 244 -6.61 17.65 -5.32
N TYR A 245 -6.29 17.63 -6.61
CA TYR A 245 -6.00 18.84 -7.35
C TYR A 245 -7.29 19.62 -7.63
N ASP A 246 -7.33 20.86 -7.16
CA ASP A 246 -8.38 21.82 -7.46
C ASP A 246 -7.99 22.63 -8.71
N ALA A 247 -8.59 22.27 -9.85
CA ALA A 247 -8.30 22.93 -11.12
C ALA A 247 -8.81 24.38 -11.18
N ALA A 248 -9.81 24.75 -10.38
CA ALA A 248 -10.33 26.12 -10.35
C ALA A 248 -9.44 27.06 -9.57
N GLY A 249 -8.82 26.56 -8.49
CA GLY A 249 -7.89 27.28 -7.66
C GLY A 249 -6.42 27.12 -8.04
N ASP A 250 -6.10 26.25 -9.01
CA ASP A 250 -4.75 25.82 -9.37
C ASP A 250 -3.90 25.47 -8.13
N ARG A 251 -4.43 24.57 -7.29
CA ARG A 251 -3.80 24.18 -6.04
C ARG A 251 -3.97 22.70 -5.73
N PHE A 252 -3.06 22.16 -4.93
CA PHE A 252 -3.11 20.80 -4.46
C PHE A 252 -3.55 20.72 -2.99
N HIS A 253 -4.33 19.70 -2.68
CA HIS A 253 -4.69 19.28 -1.32
C HIS A 253 -4.28 17.82 -1.12
N THR A 254 -3.10 17.47 -1.63
CA THR A 254 -2.58 16.09 -1.65
C THR A 254 -2.49 15.53 -0.23
N ASN A 255 -3.01 14.34 -0.07
CA ASN A 255 -2.87 13.56 1.14
C ASN A 255 -2.41 12.13 0.82
N TRP A 256 -1.98 11.43 1.83
CA TRP A 256 -1.54 10.03 1.78
C TRP A 256 -1.91 9.32 3.08
N SER A 257 -2.04 8.00 3.04
CA SER A 257 -2.24 7.21 4.25
C SER A 257 -0.93 6.99 5.02
N GLU A 258 0.18 6.85 4.29
CA GLU A 258 1.53 6.72 4.86
C GLU A 258 2.55 7.43 3.96
N ILE A 259 3.50 8.15 4.59
CA ILE A 259 4.47 9.00 3.87
C ILE A 259 5.44 8.18 3.00
N SER A 260 5.69 6.93 3.34
CA SER A 260 6.58 6.01 2.61
C SER A 260 5.78 4.93 1.90
N VAL A 261 6.48 4.04 1.19
CA VAL A 261 5.88 2.83 0.62
C VAL A 261 5.72 1.80 1.75
N GLY A 262 4.53 1.79 2.35
CA GLY A 262 4.16 0.90 3.45
C GLY A 262 3.60 -0.44 2.98
N CYS A 263 3.19 -1.26 3.95
CA CYS A 263 2.63 -2.59 3.69
C CYS A 263 1.44 -2.55 2.72
N GLU A 264 0.56 -1.57 2.92
CA GLU A 264 -0.69 -1.43 2.16
C GLU A 264 -0.50 -0.91 0.73
N ALA A 265 0.69 -0.41 0.37
CA ALA A 265 1.01 -0.07 -1.02
C ALA A 265 1.01 -1.33 -1.92
N CYS A 266 1.41 -2.48 -1.37
CA CYS A 266 1.46 -3.76 -2.09
C CYS A 266 0.30 -4.69 -1.74
N HIS A 267 -0.15 -4.71 -0.48
CA HIS A 267 -1.18 -5.62 0.02
C HIS A 267 -2.61 -5.03 -0.03
N GLY A 268 -2.73 -3.72 -0.31
CA GLY A 268 -4.00 -3.01 -0.31
C GLY A 268 -4.50 -2.69 1.10
N LYS A 269 -5.65 -2.04 1.18
CA LYS A 269 -6.26 -1.56 2.43
C LYS A 269 -6.50 -2.68 3.43
N GLY A 270 -5.90 -2.58 4.62
CA GLY A 270 -5.79 -3.66 5.60
C GLY A 270 -6.93 -3.79 6.60
N SER A 271 -7.88 -2.85 6.67
CA SER A 271 -8.91 -2.84 7.72
C SER A 271 -9.70 -4.15 7.83
N ARG A 272 -10.06 -4.76 6.70
CA ARG A 272 -10.77 -6.05 6.67
C ARG A 272 -9.87 -7.21 7.07
N HIS A 273 -8.58 -7.15 6.74
CA HIS A 273 -7.61 -8.17 7.15
C HIS A 273 -7.39 -8.15 8.66
N VAL A 274 -7.22 -6.98 9.26
CA VAL A 274 -7.11 -6.84 10.72
C VAL A 274 -8.37 -7.40 11.40
N HIS A 275 -9.55 -7.02 10.91
CA HIS A 275 -10.82 -7.56 11.42
C HIS A 275 -10.90 -9.09 11.27
N TRP A 276 -10.50 -9.64 10.12
CA TRP A 276 -10.43 -11.09 9.89
C TRP A 276 -9.49 -11.76 10.90
N ALA A 277 -8.27 -11.21 11.07
CA ALA A 277 -7.27 -11.76 11.97
C ALA A 277 -7.72 -11.76 13.44
N ASP A 278 -8.39 -10.70 13.89
CA ASP A 278 -8.96 -10.62 15.24
C ASP A 278 -10.05 -11.68 15.46
N ARG A 279 -10.87 -11.93 14.45
CA ARG A 279 -11.88 -12.97 14.51
C ARG A 279 -11.29 -14.38 14.54
N GLN A 280 -10.16 -14.64 13.86
CA GLN A 280 -9.47 -15.94 13.96
C GLN A 280 -8.95 -16.24 15.37
N ARG A 281 -8.73 -15.22 16.20
CA ARG A 281 -8.32 -15.35 17.61
C ARG A 281 -9.49 -15.56 18.56
N SER A 282 -10.74 -15.42 18.10
CA SER A 282 -11.92 -15.65 18.93
C SER A 282 -11.90 -17.08 19.47
N TRP A 283 -12.19 -17.25 20.78
CA TRP A 283 -12.42 -18.55 21.38
C TRP A 283 -13.70 -19.21 20.89
N TRP A 284 -14.63 -18.40 20.31
CA TRP A 284 -15.90 -18.85 19.79
C TRP A 284 -15.76 -19.30 18.33
N PRO A 285 -15.92 -20.61 18.02
CA PRO A 285 -15.63 -21.14 16.69
C PRO A 285 -16.49 -20.53 15.57
N PHE A 286 -17.70 -20.09 15.89
CA PHE A 286 -18.61 -19.46 14.92
C PHE A 286 -18.25 -18.00 14.57
N ASP A 287 -17.27 -17.41 15.24
CA ASP A 287 -16.75 -16.08 14.89
C ASP A 287 -15.72 -16.11 13.77
N ARG A 288 -15.18 -17.27 13.45
CA ARG A 288 -14.16 -17.40 12.41
C ARG A 288 -14.72 -17.04 11.05
N ASP A 289 -13.93 -16.31 10.29
CA ASP A 289 -14.23 -15.90 8.90
C ASP A 289 -13.38 -16.73 7.95
N GLU A 290 -14.00 -17.47 7.04
CA GLU A 290 -13.34 -18.36 6.07
C GLU A 290 -13.02 -17.64 4.75
N ASP A 291 -12.91 -16.30 4.76
CA ASP A 291 -12.52 -15.53 3.58
C ASP A 291 -11.18 -16.05 3.01
N PRO A 292 -11.16 -16.58 1.78
CA PRO A 292 -9.94 -17.11 1.17
C PRO A 292 -8.87 -16.04 0.94
N LEU A 293 -9.27 -14.78 0.82
CA LEU A 293 -8.37 -13.64 0.74
C LEU A 293 -8.01 -13.07 2.13
N ARG A 294 -8.51 -13.69 3.21
CA ARG A 294 -8.22 -13.28 4.59
C ARG A 294 -8.48 -11.79 4.82
N GLY A 295 -9.51 -11.23 4.18
CA GLY A 295 -9.84 -9.80 4.23
C GLY A 295 -8.93 -8.88 3.42
N LEU A 296 -7.93 -9.38 2.71
CA LEU A 296 -7.09 -8.61 1.79
C LEU A 296 -7.78 -8.38 0.45
N THR A 297 -7.33 -7.38 -0.30
CA THR A 297 -7.77 -7.15 -1.69
C THR A 297 -7.01 -8.04 -2.68
N VAL A 298 -5.79 -8.45 -2.33
CA VAL A 298 -4.96 -9.36 -3.09
C VAL A 298 -4.17 -10.26 -2.16
N PHE A 299 -3.96 -11.49 -2.57
CA PHE A 299 -3.04 -12.42 -1.91
C PHE A 299 -1.88 -12.71 -2.88
N LEU A 300 -0.69 -12.20 -2.54
CA LEU A 300 0.51 -12.30 -3.36
C LEU A 300 1.24 -13.61 -3.03
N ASN A 301 0.72 -14.72 -3.54
CA ASN A 301 1.19 -16.08 -3.24
C ASN A 301 1.61 -16.87 -4.48
N GLU A 302 2.03 -16.22 -5.55
CA GLU A 302 2.31 -16.86 -6.85
C GLU A 302 3.46 -17.85 -6.80
N ARG A 303 4.25 -17.85 -5.74
CA ARG A 303 5.33 -18.80 -5.47
C ARG A 303 4.89 -19.99 -4.61
N GLU A 304 3.73 -19.91 -3.97
CA GLU A 304 3.26 -20.96 -3.06
C GLU A 304 2.99 -22.26 -3.81
N GLY A 305 3.56 -23.37 -3.33
CA GLY A 305 3.43 -24.68 -3.98
C GLY A 305 4.16 -24.82 -5.33
N VAL A 306 4.93 -23.81 -5.74
CA VAL A 306 5.73 -23.85 -6.97
C VAL A 306 7.13 -24.35 -6.70
N THR A 307 7.58 -25.29 -7.51
CA THR A 307 8.96 -25.76 -7.55
C THR A 307 9.54 -25.62 -8.95
N TRP A 308 10.86 -25.45 -9.03
CA TRP A 308 11.60 -25.35 -10.25
C TRP A 308 12.56 -26.56 -10.35
N GLN A 309 12.53 -27.26 -11.47
CA GLN A 309 13.42 -28.36 -11.74
C GLN A 309 14.31 -28.02 -12.94
N VAL A 310 15.60 -28.23 -12.80
CA VAL A 310 16.52 -27.98 -13.92
C VAL A 310 16.38 -29.10 -14.96
N ASP A 311 16.11 -28.75 -16.21
CA ASP A 311 16.21 -29.66 -17.33
C ASP A 311 17.70 -30.02 -17.58
N PRO A 312 18.10 -31.26 -17.40
CA PRO A 312 19.51 -31.66 -17.55
C PRO A 312 20.08 -31.49 -18.96
N LYS A 313 19.21 -31.41 -19.97
CA LYS A 313 19.64 -31.23 -21.37
C LYS A 313 19.95 -29.76 -21.64
N THR A 314 19.11 -28.86 -21.21
CA THR A 314 19.21 -27.43 -21.54
C THR A 314 19.84 -26.61 -20.42
N GLY A 315 19.82 -27.09 -19.17
CA GLY A 315 20.21 -26.32 -17.99
C GLY A 315 19.18 -25.26 -17.57
N ASN A 316 18.04 -25.17 -18.27
CA ASN A 316 16.98 -24.22 -17.96
C ASN A 316 16.01 -24.80 -16.93
N PRO A 317 15.39 -23.91 -16.08
CA PRO A 317 14.40 -24.36 -15.13
C PRO A 317 13.06 -24.67 -15.80
N LEU A 318 12.39 -25.70 -15.30
CA LEU A 318 11.01 -26.06 -15.62
C LEU A 318 10.15 -25.84 -14.39
N ARG A 319 9.09 -25.07 -14.54
CA ARG A 319 8.13 -24.76 -13.47
C ARG A 319 7.15 -25.93 -13.28
N SER A 320 6.89 -26.31 -12.01
CA SER A 320 6.00 -27.43 -11.68
C SER A 320 4.51 -27.17 -11.98
N VAL A 321 4.10 -25.93 -12.00
CA VAL A 321 2.70 -25.49 -12.20
C VAL A 321 2.65 -24.43 -13.28
N ALA A 322 1.68 -24.47 -14.18
CA ALA A 322 1.49 -23.42 -15.19
C ALA A 322 1.28 -22.05 -14.53
N PRO A 323 1.85 -20.96 -15.10
CA PRO A 323 1.65 -19.62 -14.55
C PRO A 323 0.19 -19.20 -14.65
N ALA A 324 -0.27 -18.42 -13.66
CA ALA A 324 -1.58 -17.81 -13.71
C ALA A 324 -1.69 -16.79 -14.86
N ALA A 325 -2.90 -16.63 -15.43
CA ALA A 325 -3.14 -15.67 -16.51
C ALA A 325 -2.88 -14.22 -16.06
N ILE A 326 -3.28 -13.88 -14.83
CA ILE A 326 -2.96 -12.59 -14.21
C ILE A 326 -1.79 -12.80 -13.26
N ARG A 327 -0.70 -12.12 -13.53
CA ARG A 327 0.51 -12.11 -12.70
C ARG A 327 0.41 -10.98 -11.69
N ARG A 328 -0.39 -11.20 -10.63
CA ARG A 328 -0.81 -10.18 -9.65
C ARG A 328 0.37 -9.46 -9.01
N GLU A 329 1.43 -10.19 -8.68
CA GLU A 329 2.64 -9.61 -8.11
C GLU A 329 3.33 -8.67 -9.11
N VAL A 330 3.49 -9.10 -10.37
CA VAL A 330 4.12 -8.28 -11.41
C VAL A 330 3.32 -7.02 -11.69
N GLU A 331 1.98 -7.12 -11.73
CA GLU A 331 1.10 -5.96 -11.92
C GLU A 331 1.17 -5.00 -10.70
N THR A 332 1.28 -5.54 -9.49
CA THR A 332 1.43 -4.74 -8.25
C THR A 332 2.76 -4.00 -8.23
N CYS A 333 3.87 -4.69 -8.51
CA CYS A 333 5.19 -4.06 -8.59
C CYS A 333 5.27 -3.04 -9.73
N GLY A 334 4.57 -3.31 -10.83
CA GLY A 334 4.48 -2.44 -12.00
C GLY A 334 3.94 -1.06 -11.71
N LEU A 335 3.14 -0.87 -10.64
CA LEU A 335 2.67 0.45 -10.26
C LEU A 335 3.81 1.47 -10.14
N CYS A 336 4.92 1.07 -9.52
CA CYS A 336 6.08 1.92 -9.30
C CYS A 336 7.25 1.59 -10.27
N HIS A 337 7.39 0.31 -10.64
CA HIS A 337 8.50 -0.17 -11.46
C HIS A 337 8.18 -0.24 -12.97
N ALA A 338 7.27 0.63 -13.45
CA ALA A 338 6.98 0.84 -14.86
C ALA A 338 6.97 2.32 -15.21
N ARG A 339 7.47 2.69 -16.40
CA ARG A 339 7.18 4.01 -16.97
C ARG A 339 5.74 4.04 -17.45
N ARG A 340 4.92 4.86 -16.83
CA ARG A 340 3.47 4.87 -17.04
C ARG A 340 2.87 6.24 -16.74
N GLY A 341 1.69 6.52 -17.27
CA GLY A 341 0.86 7.68 -16.93
C GLY A 341 -0.44 7.24 -16.27
N GLN A 342 -0.80 7.87 -15.17
CA GLN A 342 -2.05 7.60 -14.47
C GLN A 342 -3.21 8.33 -15.16
N PHE A 343 -4.31 7.62 -15.42
CA PHE A 343 -5.57 8.20 -15.90
C PHE A 343 -6.73 8.00 -14.92
N SER A 344 -6.56 7.13 -13.91
CA SER A 344 -7.54 6.91 -12.83
C SER A 344 -6.83 6.70 -11.50
N GLU A 345 -7.36 7.27 -10.42
CA GLU A 345 -6.88 7.05 -9.06
C GLU A 345 -7.47 5.76 -8.43
N ASP A 346 -8.37 5.06 -9.13
CA ASP A 346 -9.00 3.82 -8.66
C ASP A 346 -8.13 2.60 -8.96
N TRP A 347 -6.91 2.59 -8.42
CA TRP A 347 -6.04 1.43 -8.50
C TRP A 347 -6.09 0.59 -7.23
N THR A 348 -6.02 -0.73 -7.41
CA THR A 348 -5.99 -1.70 -6.32
C THR A 348 -4.92 -2.76 -6.63
N PRO A 349 -4.03 -3.10 -5.67
CA PRO A 349 -3.04 -4.14 -5.85
C PRO A 349 -3.62 -5.45 -6.40
N GLY A 350 -2.89 -6.07 -7.34
CA GLY A 350 -3.30 -7.33 -7.97
C GLY A 350 -4.28 -7.22 -9.13
N ARG A 351 -4.76 -6.03 -9.48
CA ARG A 351 -5.47 -5.76 -10.74
C ARG A 351 -4.47 -5.54 -11.87
N TRP A 352 -4.95 -5.56 -13.10
CA TRP A 352 -4.12 -5.15 -14.24
C TRP A 352 -3.70 -3.69 -14.08
N LEU A 353 -2.41 -3.40 -14.26
CA LEU A 353 -1.91 -2.03 -14.23
C LEU A 353 -2.60 -1.15 -15.27
N SER A 354 -2.92 -1.74 -16.41
CA SER A 354 -3.65 -1.08 -17.51
C SER A 354 -5.10 -0.68 -17.19
N ASP A 355 -5.67 -1.11 -16.05
CA ASP A 355 -7.01 -0.69 -15.63
C ASP A 355 -7.04 0.77 -15.16
N SER A 356 -5.91 1.32 -14.77
CA SER A 356 -5.78 2.68 -14.23
C SER A 356 -4.60 3.48 -14.80
N HIS A 357 -3.70 2.83 -15.53
CA HIS A 357 -2.48 3.46 -16.05
C HIS A 357 -2.24 3.10 -17.51
N VAL A 358 -1.78 4.08 -18.28
CA VAL A 358 -1.20 3.85 -19.61
C VAL A 358 0.27 3.50 -19.41
N VAL A 359 0.63 2.25 -19.63
CA VAL A 359 2.02 1.80 -19.59
C VAL A 359 2.71 2.21 -20.88
N SER A 360 3.91 2.78 -20.78
CA SER A 360 4.69 3.17 -21.96
C SER A 360 4.97 1.95 -22.84
N PRO A 361 4.71 2.04 -24.15
CA PRO A 361 4.99 0.95 -25.08
C PRO A 361 6.49 0.76 -25.25
N LEU A 362 6.88 -0.40 -25.81
CA LEU A 362 8.26 -0.70 -26.18
C LEU A 362 8.69 0.13 -27.40
N ALA A 363 8.74 1.43 -27.22
CA ALA A 363 8.96 2.38 -28.30
C ALA A 363 10.47 2.66 -28.52
N ARG A 364 10.80 3.00 -29.76
CA ARG A 364 12.14 3.47 -30.10
C ARG A 364 12.46 4.74 -29.27
N GLY A 365 13.65 4.78 -28.68
CA GLY A 365 14.07 5.84 -27.77
C GLY A 365 13.95 5.45 -26.31
N LEU A 366 12.97 4.65 -25.96
CA LEU A 366 12.77 4.12 -24.60
C LEU A 366 13.46 2.76 -24.42
N TYR A 367 13.50 1.96 -25.46
CA TYR A 367 14.07 0.59 -25.45
C TYR A 367 15.02 0.40 -26.64
N HIS A 368 16.01 -0.46 -26.47
CA HIS A 368 16.80 -1.03 -27.54
C HIS A 368 15.97 -2.02 -28.36
N ALA A 369 16.46 -2.38 -29.56
CA ALA A 369 15.72 -3.28 -30.46
C ALA A 369 15.52 -4.70 -29.89
N ASP A 370 16.35 -5.12 -28.96
CA ASP A 370 16.27 -6.39 -28.25
C ASP A 370 15.36 -6.35 -27.00
N GLY A 371 14.77 -5.18 -26.71
CA GLY A 371 13.86 -4.97 -25.57
C GLY A 371 14.55 -4.58 -24.27
N GLN A 372 15.85 -4.40 -24.25
CA GLN A 372 16.56 -3.87 -23.10
C GLN A 372 16.27 -2.38 -22.91
N MET A 373 16.34 -1.92 -21.68
CA MET A 373 16.13 -0.52 -21.32
C MET A 373 17.18 0.40 -21.96
N ARG A 374 16.73 1.48 -22.54
CA ARG A 374 17.59 2.53 -23.10
C ARG A 374 17.48 3.85 -22.36
N ASP A 375 16.28 4.13 -21.84
CA ASP A 375 15.93 5.32 -21.07
C ASP A 375 15.38 4.85 -19.71
N GLU A 376 15.08 5.76 -18.81
CA GLU A 376 14.52 5.49 -17.50
C GLU A 376 13.07 4.97 -17.62
N VAL A 377 12.94 3.67 -17.92
CA VAL A 377 11.66 2.99 -18.17
C VAL A 377 11.32 1.94 -17.14
N TYR A 378 12.22 1.69 -16.21
CA TYR A 378 12.11 0.68 -15.15
C TYR A 378 11.94 -0.76 -15.69
N ASN A 379 11.92 -1.74 -14.78
CA ASN A 379 12.06 -3.15 -15.16
C ASN A 379 10.81 -3.80 -15.75
N TYR A 380 9.60 -3.26 -15.50
CA TYR A 380 8.35 -3.90 -15.86
C TYR A 380 8.24 -4.24 -17.36
N GLY A 381 8.53 -3.29 -18.24
CA GLY A 381 8.42 -3.47 -19.68
C GLY A 381 9.40 -4.50 -20.22
N SER A 382 10.67 -4.44 -19.83
CA SER A 382 11.71 -5.40 -20.23
C SER A 382 11.42 -6.80 -19.66
N PHE A 383 11.02 -6.88 -18.39
CA PHE A 383 10.71 -8.16 -17.76
C PHE A 383 9.54 -8.87 -18.43
N LYS A 384 8.46 -8.17 -18.77
CA LYS A 384 7.26 -8.77 -19.42
C LYS A 384 7.55 -9.34 -20.83
N GLN A 385 8.63 -8.92 -21.49
CA GLN A 385 9.07 -9.50 -22.75
C GLN A 385 9.93 -10.75 -22.57
N SER A 386 10.45 -10.97 -21.37
CA SER A 386 11.43 -12.03 -21.14
C SER A 386 10.83 -13.44 -21.20
N ARG A 387 11.64 -14.40 -21.57
CA ARG A 387 11.29 -15.83 -21.47
C ARG A 387 11.04 -16.24 -20.01
N MET A 388 11.68 -15.59 -19.05
CA MET A 388 11.46 -15.82 -17.63
C MET A 388 10.03 -15.48 -17.24
N PHE A 389 9.52 -14.33 -17.64
CA PHE A 389 8.11 -13.97 -17.42
C PHE A 389 7.17 -14.98 -18.07
N ALA A 390 7.41 -15.34 -19.32
CA ALA A 390 6.59 -16.34 -20.04
C ALA A 390 6.61 -17.72 -19.35
N ALA A 391 7.75 -18.11 -18.77
CA ALA A 391 7.89 -19.35 -18.00
C ALA A 391 7.23 -19.30 -16.61
N GLY A 392 6.82 -18.12 -16.15
CA GLY A 392 6.13 -17.96 -14.87
C GLY A 392 7.00 -17.45 -13.73
N VAL A 393 8.20 -16.96 -14.00
CA VAL A 393 9.03 -16.26 -13.00
C VAL A 393 8.31 -14.98 -12.58
N THR A 394 8.36 -14.66 -11.29
CA THR A 394 7.81 -13.42 -10.73
C THR A 394 8.91 -12.60 -10.03
N CYS A 395 8.63 -11.37 -9.63
CA CYS A 395 9.63 -10.48 -9.05
C CYS A 395 10.24 -11.08 -7.77
N SER A 396 9.42 -11.69 -6.92
CA SER A 396 9.87 -12.30 -5.67
C SER A 396 10.65 -13.61 -5.84
N ASP A 397 10.77 -14.18 -7.05
CA ASP A 397 11.70 -15.28 -7.29
C ASP A 397 13.16 -14.82 -7.18
N CYS A 398 13.45 -13.57 -7.58
CA CYS A 398 14.77 -12.96 -7.50
C CYS A 398 14.94 -12.04 -6.29
N HIS A 399 13.89 -11.32 -5.92
CA HIS A 399 13.91 -10.31 -4.86
C HIS A 399 13.23 -10.80 -3.57
N GLU A 400 13.72 -10.36 -2.42
CA GLU A 400 12.99 -10.36 -1.17
C GLU A 400 12.25 -9.00 -1.06
N PRO A 401 10.92 -8.95 -1.29
CA PRO A 401 10.21 -7.69 -1.49
C PRO A 401 10.17 -6.78 -0.26
N HIS A 402 10.19 -7.36 0.96
CA HIS A 402 10.18 -6.59 2.19
C HIS A 402 11.54 -5.94 2.47
N ALA A 403 12.65 -6.63 2.17
CA ALA A 403 13.98 -6.07 2.30
C ALA A 403 14.41 -5.20 1.11
N ALA A 404 13.69 -5.26 -0.02
CA ALA A 404 14.05 -4.65 -1.29
C ALA A 404 15.48 -5.05 -1.78
N LYS A 405 15.86 -6.32 -1.57
CA LYS A 405 17.18 -6.87 -1.91
C LYS A 405 17.03 -8.13 -2.74
N HIS A 406 18.10 -8.54 -3.41
CA HIS A 406 18.14 -9.89 -4.00
C HIS A 406 18.08 -10.96 -2.91
N ARG A 407 17.46 -12.12 -3.24
CA ARG A 407 17.43 -13.27 -2.33
C ARG A 407 18.79 -13.92 -2.16
N VAL A 408 19.60 -13.86 -3.22
CA VAL A 408 20.97 -14.35 -3.24
C VAL A 408 21.83 -13.29 -3.94
N GLU A 409 23.01 -13.04 -3.42
CA GLU A 409 23.91 -12.04 -3.97
C GLU A 409 24.59 -12.49 -5.27
N GLY A 410 24.92 -11.53 -6.12
CA GLY A 410 25.66 -11.74 -7.37
C GLY A 410 24.96 -12.74 -8.31
N ASP A 411 25.75 -13.52 -9.02
CA ASP A 411 25.27 -14.52 -9.98
C ASP A 411 24.47 -15.66 -9.32
N GLY A 412 24.58 -15.81 -7.99
CA GLY A 412 23.80 -16.78 -7.22
C GLY A 412 22.30 -16.63 -7.42
N VAL A 413 21.80 -15.41 -7.66
CA VAL A 413 20.37 -15.17 -7.93
C VAL A 413 19.93 -15.86 -9.24
N CYS A 414 20.77 -15.96 -10.22
CA CYS A 414 20.49 -16.66 -11.49
C CYS A 414 20.64 -18.17 -11.33
N LEU A 415 21.68 -18.59 -10.60
CA LEU A 415 22.04 -19.99 -10.40
C LEU A 415 21.10 -20.75 -9.46
N GLN A 416 20.16 -20.07 -8.80
CA GLN A 416 19.03 -20.74 -8.14
C GLN A 416 18.22 -21.61 -9.10
N CYS A 417 18.18 -21.23 -10.37
CA CYS A 417 17.36 -21.84 -11.39
C CYS A 417 18.14 -22.33 -12.60
N HIS A 418 19.25 -21.68 -12.97
CA HIS A 418 20.07 -22.03 -14.13
C HIS A 418 21.28 -22.88 -13.72
N ALA A 419 21.54 -23.96 -14.44
CA ALA A 419 22.59 -24.91 -14.09
C ALA A 419 23.99 -24.30 -14.33
N ALA A 420 24.81 -24.24 -13.30
CA ALA A 420 26.15 -23.67 -13.35
C ALA A 420 27.05 -24.37 -14.38
N ASP A 421 26.96 -25.72 -14.50
CA ASP A 421 27.71 -26.53 -15.46
C ASP A 421 27.36 -26.23 -16.93
N LYS A 422 26.27 -25.54 -17.19
CA LYS A 422 25.83 -25.08 -18.52
C LYS A 422 26.12 -23.60 -18.78
N TYR A 423 26.05 -22.78 -17.76
CA TYR A 423 26.06 -21.33 -17.91
C TYR A 423 27.26 -20.62 -17.32
N GLU A 424 27.93 -21.18 -16.30
CA GLU A 424 29.20 -20.65 -15.78
C GLU A 424 30.42 -21.26 -16.53
N VAL A 425 30.33 -21.38 -17.84
CA VAL A 425 31.39 -21.99 -18.68
C VAL A 425 31.83 -20.99 -19.76
N ALA A 426 33.12 -21.07 -20.15
CA ALA A 426 33.70 -20.18 -21.14
C ALA A 426 32.98 -20.22 -22.50
N SER A 427 32.45 -21.39 -22.89
CA SER A 427 31.67 -21.55 -24.13
C SER A 427 30.34 -20.77 -24.11
N HIS A 428 29.78 -20.45 -22.91
CA HIS A 428 28.62 -19.60 -22.78
C HIS A 428 29.01 -18.12 -22.63
N SER A 429 29.91 -17.83 -21.69
CA SER A 429 30.27 -16.42 -21.36
C SER A 429 31.13 -15.79 -22.46
N GLN A 430 31.87 -16.56 -23.26
CA GLN A 430 32.85 -16.10 -24.26
C GLN A 430 34.00 -15.27 -23.64
N HIS A 431 34.18 -15.30 -22.32
CA HIS A 431 35.12 -14.46 -21.57
C HIS A 431 35.94 -15.28 -20.57
N GLU A 432 36.79 -16.15 -21.09
CA GLU A 432 37.71 -16.93 -20.24
C GLU A 432 38.87 -16.08 -19.75
N GLY A 433 39.15 -16.13 -18.45
CA GLY A 433 40.30 -15.45 -17.82
C GLY A 433 40.20 -13.94 -17.70
N VAL A 434 39.05 -13.36 -17.96
CA VAL A 434 38.83 -11.89 -17.78
C VAL A 434 38.71 -11.55 -16.28
N THR A 435 39.42 -10.51 -15.85
CA THR A 435 39.38 -10.00 -14.46
C THR A 435 38.98 -8.52 -14.48
N PRO A 436 37.94 -8.07 -13.72
CA PRO A 436 37.08 -8.90 -12.88
C PRO A 436 36.22 -9.89 -13.65
N LYS A 437 35.75 -10.97 -13.00
CA LYS A 437 34.87 -11.98 -13.62
C LYS A 437 33.62 -11.31 -14.16
N VAL A 438 33.29 -11.59 -15.42
CA VAL A 438 32.05 -11.11 -16.04
C VAL A 438 30.86 -11.80 -15.38
N THR A 439 29.90 -11.01 -14.92
CA THR A 439 28.70 -11.51 -14.24
C THR A 439 27.59 -11.82 -15.25
N CYS A 440 26.63 -12.66 -14.86
CA CYS A 440 25.45 -12.91 -15.68
C CYS A 440 24.71 -11.60 -16.02
N ALA A 441 24.57 -10.73 -15.03
CA ALA A 441 23.87 -9.46 -15.18
C ALA A 441 24.58 -8.51 -16.18
N SER A 442 25.91 -8.53 -16.26
CA SER A 442 26.64 -7.63 -17.16
C SER A 442 26.33 -7.84 -18.66
N CYS A 443 25.82 -9.03 -19.02
CA CYS A 443 25.38 -9.31 -20.39
C CYS A 443 23.84 -9.38 -20.51
N HIS A 444 23.15 -9.98 -19.53
CA HIS A 444 21.71 -10.23 -19.60
C HIS A 444 20.86 -9.13 -19.01
N MET A 445 21.43 -8.28 -18.14
CA MET A 445 20.79 -7.12 -17.50
C MET A 445 21.80 -5.98 -17.36
N PRO A 446 22.44 -5.52 -18.46
CA PRO A 446 23.47 -4.48 -18.36
C PRO A 446 22.88 -3.19 -17.79
N VAL A 447 23.67 -2.52 -16.96
CA VAL A 447 23.35 -1.17 -16.48
C VAL A 447 23.62 -0.21 -17.62
N SER A 448 22.62 0.51 -18.07
CA SER A 448 22.70 1.44 -19.20
C SER A 448 22.40 2.89 -18.81
N THR A 449 21.99 3.14 -17.59
CA THR A 449 21.70 4.47 -17.03
C THR A 449 22.25 4.60 -15.63
#